data_56351a6c38ad97a3a8b7f7b68a655bca
#
_entry.id   56351a6c38ad97a3a8b7f7b68a655bca
#
_cell.length_a   1.000
_cell.length_b   1.000
_cell.length_c   1.000
_cell.angle_alpha   90.00
_cell.angle_beta   90.00
_cell.angle_gamma   90.00
#
_symmetry.space_group_name_H-M   'P 1'
#
loop_
_entity.id
_entity.type
_entity.pdbx_description
1 polymer ?
#
loop_
_entity_poly.entity_id
_entity_poly.type
_entity_poly.pdbx_seq_one_letter_code
_entity_poly.pdbx_strand_id
1 'polypeptide(L)'
;MLALLGWFGGYLITTQFIFPLPPPLGDLFEVPDIRGGGLATARERLTGAGLVLGEIDSLLHPSVPEALIIGQSPLPGQVLRPESQVRVTVSLGPQLRSVPDVLGLTEDRAQIVLESSGFIVSMDTVEADLPRGSVLEVFPPPDTIIPLPAEVLMIVSTGPALVAMPLVLGLDREEALVLLDSLGLVVSEIEEVFRFGRDQGVVVEQEPASEIELERGAEVRLKVGVSGGAWNNDSYWP
;
A
#
# COMPACT_ATOMS: atom_id res chain seq x y z
N MET A 1 -84.25 -38.72 11.18
CA MET A 1 -84.26 -37.31 10.75
C MET A 1 -83.43 -36.39 11.68
N LEU A 2 -83.55 -36.50 13.01
CA LEU A 2 -82.77 -35.66 13.96
C LEU A 2 -81.26 -35.85 13.89
N ALA A 3 -80.75 -37.05 13.63
CA ALA A 3 -79.30 -37.34 13.52
C ALA A 3 -78.66 -36.66 12.29
N LEU A 4 -79.39 -36.56 11.17
CA LEU A 4 -78.86 -35.87 9.96
C LEU A 4 -78.81 -34.34 10.15
N LEU A 5 -79.73 -33.77 10.92
CA LEU A 5 -79.72 -32.34 11.25
C LEU A 5 -78.57 -31.99 12.19
N GLY A 6 -78.31 -32.86 13.21
CA GLY A 6 -77.18 -32.66 14.08
C GLY A 6 -75.80 -32.79 13.35
N TRP A 7 -75.66 -33.77 12.43
CA TRP A 7 -74.43 -33.92 11.64
C TRP A 7 -74.22 -32.74 10.68
N PHE A 8 -75.25 -32.25 10.02
CA PHE A 8 -75.16 -31.12 9.13
C PHE A 8 -74.87 -29.81 9.86
N GLY A 9 -75.53 -29.61 11.04
CA GLY A 9 -75.21 -28.48 11.91
C GLY A 9 -73.77 -28.51 12.44
N GLY A 10 -73.32 -29.66 12.88
CA GLY A 10 -71.89 -29.86 13.28
C GLY A 10 -70.91 -29.59 12.15
N TYR A 11 -71.22 -30.08 10.95
CA TYR A 11 -70.37 -29.82 9.75
C TYR A 11 -70.30 -28.33 9.41
N LEU A 12 -71.44 -27.62 9.43
CA LEU A 12 -71.48 -26.18 9.18
C LEU A 12 -70.75 -25.38 10.25
N ILE A 13 -70.87 -25.73 11.52
CA ILE A 13 -70.14 -25.05 12.59
C ILE A 13 -68.64 -25.31 12.44
N THR A 14 -68.20 -26.54 12.13
CA THR A 14 -66.84 -26.89 11.99
C THR A 14 -66.18 -26.18 10.78
N THR A 15 -66.86 -26.16 9.63
CA THR A 15 -66.34 -25.54 8.40
C THR A 15 -66.39 -24.03 8.35
N GLN A 16 -67.40 -23.43 9.07
CA GLN A 16 -67.58 -21.98 9.02
C GLN A 16 -66.88 -21.25 10.20
N PHE A 17 -66.85 -21.89 11.38
CA PHE A 17 -66.34 -21.25 12.60
C PHE A 17 -65.09 -21.84 13.17
N ILE A 18 -64.86 -23.17 13.08
CA ILE A 18 -63.66 -23.79 13.65
C ILE A 18 -62.53 -23.85 12.64
N PHE A 19 -62.86 -24.18 11.38
CA PHE A 19 -61.90 -24.21 10.27
C PHE A 19 -62.47 -23.40 9.09
N PRO A 20 -62.54 -22.05 9.21
CA PRO A 20 -62.94 -21.24 8.08
C PRO A 20 -62.01 -21.46 6.92
N LEU A 21 -62.54 -21.59 5.69
CA LEU A 21 -61.76 -21.60 4.49
C LEU A 21 -60.85 -20.35 4.52
N PRO A 22 -59.54 -20.53 4.25
CA PRO A 22 -58.66 -19.38 4.15
C PRO A 22 -59.26 -18.40 3.13
N PRO A 23 -59.20 -17.09 3.40
CA PRO A 23 -59.67 -16.10 2.43
C PRO A 23 -58.98 -16.35 1.08
N PRO A 24 -59.69 -16.15 -0.06
CA PRO A 24 -59.10 -16.29 -1.37
C PRO A 24 -57.82 -15.47 -1.38
N LEU A 25 -56.74 -16.08 -1.90
CA LEU A 25 -55.48 -15.37 -2.16
C LEU A 25 -55.85 -14.20 -3.08
N GLY A 26 -55.86 -12.99 -2.52
CA GLY A 26 -56.07 -11.77 -3.31
C GLY A 26 -55.02 -11.69 -4.42
N ASP A 27 -55.15 -10.71 -5.29
CA ASP A 27 -54.15 -10.48 -6.34
C ASP A 27 -52.75 -10.45 -5.72
N LEU A 28 -51.89 -11.36 -6.18
CA LEU A 28 -50.50 -11.43 -5.76
C LEU A 28 -49.66 -10.79 -6.84
N PHE A 29 -48.70 -9.98 -6.42
CA PHE A 29 -47.79 -9.27 -7.30
C PHE A 29 -46.37 -9.85 -7.17
N GLU A 30 -45.74 -10.08 -8.31
CA GLU A 30 -44.35 -10.56 -8.37
C GLU A 30 -43.37 -9.40 -8.12
N VAL A 31 -42.40 -9.63 -7.27
CA VAL A 31 -41.34 -8.66 -6.97
C VAL A 31 -40.37 -8.56 -8.15
N PRO A 32 -40.27 -7.38 -8.78
CA PRO A 32 -39.33 -7.19 -9.87
C PRO A 32 -37.86 -7.12 -9.36
N ASP A 33 -36.92 -7.45 -10.23
CA ASP A 33 -35.49 -7.22 -9.95
C ASP A 33 -35.17 -5.74 -10.15
N ILE A 34 -34.81 -5.07 -9.05
CA ILE A 34 -34.45 -3.64 -9.02
C ILE A 34 -33.00 -3.41 -8.70
N ARG A 35 -32.18 -4.48 -8.53
CA ARG A 35 -30.76 -4.39 -8.26
C ARG A 35 -30.01 -3.81 -9.45
N GLY A 36 -28.90 -3.11 -9.20
CA GLY A 36 -28.09 -2.44 -10.23
C GLY A 36 -28.72 -1.14 -10.77
N GLY A 37 -29.94 -0.81 -10.38
CA GLY A 37 -30.60 0.46 -10.72
C GLY A 37 -30.53 1.48 -9.61
N GLY A 38 -30.86 2.74 -9.92
CA GLY A 38 -31.02 3.80 -8.94
C GLY A 38 -32.40 3.79 -8.28
N LEU A 39 -32.56 4.50 -7.14
CA LEU A 39 -33.81 4.57 -6.35
C LEU A 39 -35.01 5.07 -7.14
N ALA A 40 -34.81 6.01 -8.09
CA ALA A 40 -35.90 6.55 -8.91
C ALA A 40 -36.53 5.46 -9.80
N THR A 41 -35.70 4.75 -10.54
CA THR A 41 -36.11 3.62 -11.41
C THR A 41 -36.68 2.47 -10.60
N ALA A 42 -36.13 2.19 -9.43
CA ALA A 42 -36.66 1.17 -8.53
C ALA A 42 -38.10 1.51 -8.06
N ARG A 43 -38.32 2.76 -7.68
CA ARG A 43 -39.65 3.24 -7.27
C ARG A 43 -40.67 3.10 -8.39
N GLU A 44 -40.34 3.50 -9.60
CA GLU A 44 -41.20 3.34 -10.77
C GLU A 44 -41.53 1.88 -11.06
N ARG A 45 -40.55 0.98 -11.04
CA ARG A 45 -40.74 -0.46 -11.27
C ARG A 45 -41.61 -1.10 -10.20
N LEU A 46 -41.38 -0.77 -8.91
CA LEU A 46 -42.18 -1.29 -7.82
C LEU A 46 -43.63 -0.78 -7.89
N THR A 47 -43.83 0.51 -8.16
CA THR A 47 -45.20 1.08 -8.32
C THR A 47 -45.92 0.45 -9.49
N GLY A 48 -45.25 0.24 -10.63
CA GLY A 48 -45.81 -0.47 -11.78
C GLY A 48 -46.18 -1.94 -11.49
N ALA A 49 -45.48 -2.56 -10.53
CA ALA A 49 -45.77 -3.90 -10.05
C ALA A 49 -46.75 -3.93 -8.85
N GLY A 50 -47.40 -2.81 -8.50
CA GLY A 50 -48.36 -2.76 -7.37
C GLY A 50 -47.69 -2.86 -5.98
N LEU A 51 -46.40 -2.61 -5.90
CA LEU A 51 -45.58 -2.67 -4.67
C LEU A 51 -45.05 -1.29 -4.30
N VAL A 52 -44.57 -1.15 -3.07
CA VAL A 52 -44.08 0.12 -2.53
C VAL A 52 -42.59 -0.02 -2.14
N LEU A 53 -41.79 1.01 -2.45
CA LEU A 53 -40.44 1.11 -1.92
C LEU A 53 -40.52 1.34 -0.40
N GLY A 54 -39.92 0.41 0.36
CA GLY A 54 -39.89 0.44 1.82
C GLY A 54 -38.65 1.12 2.37
N GLU A 55 -38.09 0.53 3.42
CA GLU A 55 -36.88 1.01 4.09
C GLU A 55 -35.66 0.97 3.15
N ILE A 56 -34.83 2.00 3.26
CA ILE A 56 -33.62 2.14 2.48
C ILE A 56 -32.44 2.06 3.45
N ASP A 57 -31.69 0.95 3.39
CA ASP A 57 -30.42 0.78 4.07
C ASP A 57 -29.30 1.23 3.14
N SER A 58 -28.14 1.57 3.69
CA SER A 58 -26.96 1.92 2.92
C SER A 58 -25.70 1.33 3.52
N LEU A 59 -24.76 0.92 2.64
CA LEU A 59 -23.47 0.42 3.06
C LEU A 59 -22.37 0.73 2.02
N LEU A 60 -21.13 0.79 2.48
CA LEU A 60 -19.98 0.92 1.60
C LEU A 60 -19.79 -0.35 0.79
N HIS A 61 -19.49 -0.21 -0.51
CA HIS A 61 -19.24 -1.34 -1.39
C HIS A 61 -18.03 -1.07 -2.29
N PRO A 62 -17.00 -1.95 -2.30
CA PRO A 62 -15.72 -1.67 -2.94
C PRO A 62 -15.78 -1.49 -4.46
N SER A 63 -16.75 -2.11 -5.13
CA SER A 63 -16.83 -2.15 -6.59
C SER A 63 -18.12 -1.63 -7.19
N VAL A 64 -19.15 -1.34 -6.37
CA VAL A 64 -20.42 -0.78 -6.86
C VAL A 64 -20.45 0.72 -6.61
N PRO A 65 -20.65 1.54 -7.64
CA PRO A 65 -20.77 2.98 -7.50
C PRO A 65 -21.86 3.41 -6.50
N GLU A 66 -21.72 4.61 -5.98
CA GLU A 66 -22.70 5.24 -5.09
C GLU A 66 -24.08 5.34 -5.75
N ALA A 67 -25.13 5.28 -4.92
CA ALA A 67 -26.54 5.40 -5.28
C ALA A 67 -27.14 4.24 -6.09
N LEU A 68 -26.43 3.14 -6.32
CA LEU A 68 -26.96 1.95 -6.95
C LEU A 68 -27.45 0.94 -5.89
N ILE A 69 -28.57 0.27 -6.18
CA ILE A 69 -29.15 -0.77 -5.34
C ILE A 69 -28.31 -2.05 -5.46
N ILE A 70 -27.78 -2.51 -4.34
CA ILE A 70 -26.96 -3.74 -4.26
C ILE A 70 -27.75 -4.92 -3.69
N GLY A 71 -28.83 -4.65 -2.97
CA GLY A 71 -29.67 -5.67 -2.36
C GLY A 71 -31.14 -5.26 -2.32
N GLN A 72 -32.01 -6.26 -2.33
CA GLN A 72 -33.43 -6.08 -2.10
C GLN A 72 -34.00 -7.21 -1.27
N SER A 73 -35.03 -6.91 -0.50
CA SER A 73 -35.80 -7.89 0.29
C SER A 73 -37.29 -7.49 0.29
N PRO A 74 -38.19 -8.34 -0.17
CA PRO A 74 -37.99 -9.72 -0.67
C PRO A 74 -37.23 -9.83 -1.98
N LEU A 75 -36.76 -11.07 -2.26
CA LEU A 75 -36.01 -11.36 -3.48
C LEU A 75 -36.87 -11.28 -4.74
N PRO A 76 -36.28 -11.01 -5.91
CA PRO A 76 -37.01 -11.03 -7.18
C PRO A 76 -37.74 -12.36 -7.41
N GLY A 77 -38.92 -12.31 -8.03
CA GLY A 77 -39.75 -13.48 -8.30
C GLY A 77 -40.63 -13.95 -7.12
N GLN A 78 -40.44 -13.42 -5.91
CA GLN A 78 -41.34 -13.69 -4.82
C GLN A 78 -42.69 -12.97 -5.06
N VAL A 79 -43.77 -13.56 -4.54
CA VAL A 79 -45.10 -13.00 -4.68
C VAL A 79 -45.56 -12.37 -3.38
N LEU A 80 -46.07 -11.15 -3.44
CA LEU A 80 -46.48 -10.35 -2.31
C LEU A 80 -47.95 -9.85 -2.50
N ARG A 81 -48.56 -9.40 -1.41
CA ARG A 81 -49.83 -8.69 -1.46
C ARG A 81 -49.66 -7.28 -2.05
N PRO A 82 -50.72 -6.69 -2.59
CA PRO A 82 -50.69 -5.29 -3.01
C PRO A 82 -50.14 -4.39 -1.90
N GLU A 83 -49.42 -3.33 -2.31
CA GLU A 83 -48.84 -2.31 -1.41
C GLU A 83 -47.82 -2.84 -0.40
N SER A 84 -47.38 -4.09 -0.54
CA SER A 84 -46.29 -4.61 0.27
C SER A 84 -45.00 -3.85 0.02
N GLN A 85 -44.21 -3.64 1.09
CA GLN A 85 -42.97 -2.91 1.02
C GLN A 85 -41.82 -3.81 0.60
N VAL A 86 -40.97 -3.28 -0.29
CA VAL A 86 -39.72 -3.88 -0.68
C VAL A 86 -38.58 -3.02 -0.12
N ARG A 87 -37.83 -3.59 0.83
CA ARG A 87 -36.62 -2.97 1.41
C ARG A 87 -35.51 -3.07 0.42
N VAL A 88 -34.65 -2.04 0.35
CA VAL A 88 -33.49 -2.00 -0.53
C VAL A 88 -32.21 -1.59 0.24
N THR A 89 -31.09 -2.11 -0.22
CA THR A 89 -29.77 -1.68 0.25
C THR A 89 -29.06 -0.95 -0.88
N VAL A 90 -28.62 0.26 -0.62
CA VAL A 90 -27.96 1.15 -1.59
C VAL A 90 -26.46 1.22 -1.31
N SER A 91 -25.65 1.21 -2.35
CA SER A 91 -24.23 1.44 -2.24
C SER A 91 -23.90 2.89 -1.89
N LEU A 92 -23.01 3.10 -0.94
CA LEU A 92 -22.34 4.38 -0.66
C LEU A 92 -21.05 4.54 -1.48
N GLY A 93 -20.79 3.62 -2.41
CA GLY A 93 -19.51 3.57 -3.12
C GLY A 93 -18.39 2.97 -2.27
N PRO A 94 -17.13 3.01 -2.77
CA PRO A 94 -15.97 2.51 -2.05
C PRO A 94 -15.60 3.42 -0.87
N GLN A 95 -14.97 2.83 0.13
CA GLN A 95 -14.37 3.61 1.20
C GLN A 95 -13.19 4.41 0.64
N LEU A 96 -13.22 5.72 0.77
CA LEU A 96 -12.13 6.61 0.37
C LEU A 96 -11.15 6.79 1.53
N ARG A 97 -9.86 6.79 1.23
CA ARG A 97 -8.79 6.98 2.21
C ARG A 97 -7.66 7.81 1.61
N SER A 98 -7.14 8.76 2.40
CA SER A 98 -5.91 9.49 2.06
C SER A 98 -4.68 8.62 2.28
N VAL A 99 -3.74 8.64 1.34
CA VAL A 99 -2.43 8.00 1.48
C VAL A 99 -1.64 8.75 2.56
N PRO A 100 -1.18 8.07 3.63
CA PRO A 100 -0.38 8.72 4.67
C PRO A 100 0.99 9.15 4.13
N ASP A 101 1.54 10.22 4.70
CA ASP A 101 2.93 10.59 4.45
C ASP A 101 3.87 9.67 5.24
N VAL A 102 4.63 8.87 4.52
CA VAL A 102 5.61 7.92 5.05
C VAL A 102 7.01 8.18 4.52
N LEU A 103 7.22 9.32 3.84
CA LEU A 103 8.53 9.69 3.30
C LEU A 103 9.57 9.83 4.43
N GLY A 104 10.75 9.32 4.19
CA GLY A 104 11.85 9.34 5.17
C GLY A 104 11.69 8.39 6.36
N LEU A 105 10.58 7.67 6.48
CA LEU A 105 10.45 6.61 7.48
C LEU A 105 11.28 5.39 7.06
N THR A 106 11.55 4.52 8.03
CA THR A 106 12.08 3.19 7.73
C THR A 106 11.00 2.31 7.10
N GLU A 107 11.40 1.40 6.23
CA GLU A 107 10.55 0.43 5.52
C GLU A 107 9.50 -0.20 6.44
N ASP A 108 9.93 -0.82 7.56
CA ASP A 108 9.01 -1.48 8.51
C ASP A 108 7.94 -0.53 9.06
N ARG A 109 8.32 0.70 9.40
CA ARG A 109 7.38 1.70 9.94
C ARG A 109 6.41 2.18 8.88
N ALA A 110 6.89 2.45 7.69
CA ALA A 110 6.08 2.88 6.57
C ALA A 110 5.05 1.80 6.20
N GLN A 111 5.48 0.54 6.12
CA GLN A 111 4.60 -0.59 5.87
C GLN A 111 3.49 -0.69 6.91
N ILE A 112 3.82 -0.64 8.21
CA ILE A 112 2.82 -0.68 9.28
C ILE A 112 1.81 0.47 9.16
N VAL A 113 2.25 1.68 8.85
CA VAL A 113 1.37 2.85 8.71
C VAL A 113 0.41 2.68 7.52
N LEU A 114 0.91 2.25 6.37
CA LEU A 114 0.11 2.03 5.17
C LEU A 114 -0.89 0.88 5.34
N GLU A 115 -0.45 -0.28 5.85
CA GLU A 115 -1.31 -1.44 6.10
C GLU A 115 -2.39 -1.14 7.15
N SER A 116 -2.06 -0.44 8.23
CA SER A 116 -3.03 -0.01 9.25
C SER A 116 -4.07 0.98 8.69
N SER A 117 -3.73 1.68 7.63
CA SER A 117 -4.64 2.57 6.89
C SER A 117 -5.52 1.82 5.88
N GLY A 118 -5.30 0.51 5.69
CA GLY A 118 -6.09 -0.35 4.81
C GLY A 118 -5.55 -0.48 3.39
N PHE A 119 -4.32 -0.02 3.13
CA PHE A 119 -3.67 -0.18 1.84
C PHE A 119 -2.96 -1.54 1.73
N ILE A 120 -2.82 -2.01 0.51
CA ILE A 120 -1.96 -3.13 0.15
C ILE A 120 -0.62 -2.54 -0.25
N VAL A 121 0.46 -2.98 0.38
CA VAL A 121 1.79 -2.40 0.14
C VAL A 121 2.58 -3.29 -0.82
N SER A 122 3.10 -2.70 -1.88
CA SER A 122 4.17 -3.25 -2.71
C SER A 122 5.43 -2.41 -2.55
N MET A 123 6.58 -3.01 -2.80
CA MET A 123 7.86 -2.38 -2.57
C MET A 123 8.79 -2.61 -3.76
N ASP A 124 9.52 -1.55 -4.10
CA ASP A 124 10.66 -1.58 -5.01
C ASP A 124 11.86 -0.90 -4.36
N THR A 125 13.05 -1.18 -4.84
CA THR A 125 14.28 -0.68 -4.25
C THR A 125 15.15 0.02 -5.27
N VAL A 126 15.81 1.11 -4.85
CA VAL A 126 16.72 1.89 -5.70
C VAL A 126 17.91 2.37 -4.89
N GLU A 127 19.06 2.50 -5.55
CA GLU A 127 20.23 3.15 -4.97
C GLU A 127 19.98 4.65 -4.80
N ALA A 128 20.24 5.18 -3.60
CA ALA A 128 20.09 6.59 -3.28
C ALA A 128 21.01 7.01 -2.14
N ASP A 129 21.28 8.30 -2.03
CA ASP A 129 22.16 8.86 -0.99
C ASP A 129 21.54 8.85 0.43
N LEU A 130 20.33 8.33 0.57
CA LEU A 130 19.67 8.13 1.87
C LEU A 130 20.05 6.79 2.47
N PRO A 131 20.02 6.67 3.81
CA PRO A 131 20.34 5.42 4.50
C PRO A 131 19.48 4.26 3.96
N ARG A 132 20.10 3.08 3.90
CA ARG A 132 19.42 1.85 3.51
C ARG A 132 18.15 1.63 4.32
N GLY A 133 17.07 1.25 3.63
CA GLY A 133 15.76 1.03 4.25
C GLY A 133 14.92 2.30 4.44
N SER A 134 15.38 3.48 3.96
CA SER A 134 14.59 4.71 4.00
C SER A 134 13.62 4.79 2.83
N VAL A 135 12.39 5.16 3.07
CA VAL A 135 11.37 5.39 2.02
C VAL A 135 11.68 6.69 1.28
N LEU A 136 11.86 6.58 -0.04
CA LEU A 136 12.18 7.68 -0.95
C LEU A 136 10.93 8.28 -1.57
N GLU A 137 10.08 7.41 -2.10
CA GLU A 137 8.87 7.79 -2.82
C GLU A 137 7.74 6.82 -2.51
N VAL A 138 6.52 7.31 -2.72
CA VAL A 138 5.30 6.53 -2.53
C VAL A 138 4.35 6.84 -3.67
N PHE A 139 3.76 5.81 -4.27
CA PHE A 139 2.77 5.95 -5.34
C PHE A 139 1.47 5.21 -5.00
N PRO A 140 0.31 5.88 -5.03
CA PRO A 140 0.12 7.33 -5.27
C PRO A 140 0.77 8.21 -4.20
N PRO A 141 1.08 9.48 -4.52
CA PRO A 141 1.77 10.37 -3.57
C PRO A 141 0.95 10.60 -2.30
N PRO A 142 1.62 11.00 -1.19
CA PRO A 142 0.94 11.35 0.06
C PRO A 142 -0.21 12.33 -0.15
N ASP A 143 -1.22 12.26 0.72
CA ASP A 143 -2.45 13.06 0.69
C ASP A 143 -3.40 12.81 -0.50
N THR A 144 -3.05 11.90 -1.41
CA THR A 144 -3.97 11.46 -2.47
C THR A 144 -5.11 10.64 -1.88
N ILE A 145 -6.36 11.00 -2.19
CA ILE A 145 -7.55 10.26 -1.75
C ILE A 145 -7.89 9.20 -2.79
N ILE A 146 -7.84 7.93 -2.40
CA ILE A 146 -8.11 6.79 -3.28
C ILE A 146 -9.11 5.81 -2.66
N PRO A 147 -9.85 5.07 -3.50
CA PRO A 147 -10.81 4.07 -3.03
C PRO A 147 -10.11 2.80 -2.55
N LEU A 148 -10.54 2.27 -1.39
CA LEU A 148 -10.09 0.99 -0.89
C LEU A 148 -10.90 -0.20 -1.46
N PRO A 149 -10.26 -1.37 -1.65
CA PRO A 149 -8.84 -1.66 -1.46
C PRO A 149 -7.99 -1.06 -2.57
N ALA A 150 -6.82 -0.54 -2.23
CA ALA A 150 -5.87 0.01 -3.18
C ALA A 150 -4.44 -0.41 -2.84
N GLU A 151 -3.63 -0.54 -3.86
CA GLU A 151 -2.21 -0.82 -3.73
C GLU A 151 -1.43 0.49 -3.69
N VAL A 152 -0.42 0.53 -2.82
CA VAL A 152 0.52 1.63 -2.68
C VAL A 152 1.92 1.07 -2.85
N LEU A 153 2.64 1.57 -3.85
CA LEU A 153 4.03 1.23 -4.10
C LEU A 153 4.93 2.14 -3.28
N MET A 154 5.82 1.55 -2.48
CA MET A 154 6.93 2.24 -1.83
C MET A 154 8.22 2.01 -2.59
N ILE A 155 9.01 3.07 -2.78
CA ILE A 155 10.39 2.98 -3.27
C ILE A 155 11.32 3.22 -2.09
N VAL A 156 12.18 2.24 -1.83
CA VAL A 156 13.05 2.18 -0.65
C VAL A 156 14.52 2.25 -1.08
N SER A 157 15.32 3.02 -0.35
CA SER A 157 16.76 3.13 -0.58
C SER A 157 17.49 1.83 -0.23
N THR A 158 18.34 1.38 -1.14
CA THR A 158 19.36 0.35 -0.85
C THR A 158 20.62 0.93 -0.23
N GLY A 159 20.67 2.23 -0.01
CA GLY A 159 21.84 2.98 0.37
C GLY A 159 22.62 3.54 -0.83
N PRO A 160 23.66 4.31 -0.58
CA PRO A 160 24.52 4.84 -1.62
C PRO A 160 25.25 3.72 -2.38
N ALA A 161 25.59 3.99 -3.64
CA ALA A 161 26.34 3.05 -4.46
C ALA A 161 27.66 2.70 -3.79
N LEU A 162 27.95 1.41 -3.64
CA LEU A 162 29.19 0.91 -3.10
C LEU A 162 30.27 0.81 -4.21
N VAL A 163 31.48 1.20 -3.86
CA VAL A 163 32.66 1.14 -4.74
C VAL A 163 33.71 0.30 -4.04
N ALA A 164 34.26 -0.68 -4.76
CA ALA A 164 35.39 -1.45 -4.22
C ALA A 164 36.65 -0.59 -4.15
N MET A 165 37.33 -0.57 -3.01
CA MET A 165 38.62 0.11 -2.82
C MET A 165 39.66 -0.47 -3.79
N PRO A 166 40.21 0.33 -4.69
CA PRO A 166 41.24 -0.15 -5.61
C PRO A 166 42.56 -0.44 -4.89
N LEU A 167 43.39 -1.28 -5.50
CA LEU A 167 44.78 -1.45 -5.06
C LEU A 167 45.61 -0.29 -5.57
N VAL A 168 45.99 0.63 -4.68
CA VAL A 168 46.86 1.79 -5.04
C VAL A 168 48.29 1.66 -4.54
N LEU A 169 48.64 0.55 -3.88
CA LEU A 169 50.00 0.29 -3.43
C LEU A 169 50.94 0.21 -4.62
N GLY A 170 52.05 0.93 -4.56
CA GLY A 170 53.08 0.98 -5.61
C GLY A 170 52.76 1.94 -6.76
N LEU A 171 51.61 2.60 -6.80
CA LEU A 171 51.30 3.69 -7.72
C LEU A 171 51.95 4.99 -7.25
N ASP A 172 52.28 5.87 -8.20
CA ASP A 172 52.68 7.22 -7.89
C ASP A 172 51.55 7.98 -7.18
N ARG A 173 51.89 8.92 -6.29
CA ARG A 173 50.94 9.72 -5.53
C ARG A 173 49.84 10.33 -6.42
N GLU A 174 50.26 10.94 -7.55
CA GLU A 174 49.29 11.61 -8.45
C GLU A 174 48.38 10.61 -9.14
N GLU A 175 48.91 9.47 -9.59
CA GLU A 175 48.11 8.40 -10.19
C GLU A 175 47.10 7.81 -9.20
N ALA A 176 47.50 7.59 -7.94
CA ALA A 176 46.62 7.11 -6.89
C ALA A 176 45.48 8.09 -6.59
N LEU A 177 45.80 9.40 -6.52
CA LEU A 177 44.77 10.44 -6.29
C LEU A 177 43.77 10.50 -7.43
N VAL A 178 44.22 10.48 -8.69
CA VAL A 178 43.31 10.50 -9.86
C VAL A 178 42.44 9.26 -9.90
N LEU A 179 43.00 8.08 -9.58
CA LEU A 179 42.23 6.84 -9.55
C LEU A 179 41.14 6.87 -8.47
N LEU A 180 41.49 7.29 -7.24
CA LEU A 180 40.54 7.38 -6.13
C LEU A 180 39.43 8.42 -6.39
N ASP A 181 39.79 9.58 -6.92
CA ASP A 181 38.83 10.63 -7.30
C ASP A 181 37.87 10.15 -8.40
N SER A 182 38.37 9.43 -9.41
CA SER A 182 37.53 8.87 -10.48
C SER A 182 36.48 7.88 -9.98
N LEU A 183 36.74 7.23 -8.84
CA LEU A 183 35.82 6.31 -8.16
C LEU A 183 34.95 7.03 -7.12
N GLY A 184 35.12 8.34 -6.94
CA GLY A 184 34.39 9.14 -5.97
C GLY A 184 34.81 8.90 -4.53
N LEU A 185 36.07 8.43 -4.30
CA LEU A 185 36.62 8.27 -2.97
C LEU A 185 37.44 9.53 -2.60
N VAL A 186 37.40 9.94 -1.33
CA VAL A 186 38.02 11.17 -0.84
C VAL A 186 39.30 10.83 -0.05
N VAL A 187 40.46 11.33 -0.49
CA VAL A 187 41.67 11.18 0.31
C VAL A 187 41.68 12.22 1.41
N SER A 188 41.48 11.80 2.67
CA SER A 188 41.43 12.67 3.85
C SER A 188 42.80 12.95 4.44
N GLU A 189 43.75 12.03 4.28
CA GLU A 189 45.08 12.17 4.87
C GLU A 189 46.13 11.50 3.99
N ILE A 190 47.29 12.19 3.82
CA ILE A 190 48.46 11.64 3.19
C ILE A 190 49.62 11.81 4.17
N GLU A 191 50.07 10.70 4.73
CA GLU A 191 51.21 10.66 5.64
C GLU A 191 52.52 10.37 4.83
N GLU A 192 53.52 11.19 5.04
CA GLU A 192 54.83 10.97 4.44
C GLU A 192 55.71 10.10 5.35
N VAL A 193 56.13 8.95 4.82
CA VAL A 193 56.92 7.98 5.59
C VAL A 193 58.29 7.81 4.94
N PHE A 194 59.34 7.94 5.76
CA PHE A 194 60.71 7.74 5.26
C PHE A 194 60.91 6.30 4.75
N ARG A 195 61.39 6.19 3.49
CA ARG A 195 61.70 4.91 2.85
C ARG A 195 63.01 4.99 2.11
N PHE A 196 63.77 3.93 2.16
CA PHE A 196 64.99 3.80 1.37
C PHE A 196 64.71 3.15 -0.01
N GLY A 197 65.33 3.65 -1.05
CA GLY A 197 65.35 2.98 -2.35
C GLY A 197 64.21 3.42 -3.29
N ARG A 198 63.53 2.45 -3.94
CA ARG A 198 62.57 2.69 -5.03
C ARG A 198 61.17 3.14 -4.59
N ASP A 199 60.92 3.17 -3.30
CA ASP A 199 59.57 3.48 -2.76
C ASP A 199 59.34 4.99 -2.55
N GLN A 200 60.17 5.84 -3.18
CA GLN A 200 60.05 7.29 -3.10
C GLN A 200 58.96 7.79 -4.07
N GLY A 201 58.02 8.59 -3.56
CA GLY A 201 56.95 9.16 -4.35
C GLY A 201 55.77 8.20 -4.58
N VAL A 202 55.88 6.94 -4.14
CA VAL A 202 54.81 5.94 -4.34
C VAL A 202 54.04 5.64 -3.06
N VAL A 203 52.84 5.18 -3.20
CA VAL A 203 51.96 4.75 -2.09
C VAL A 203 52.52 3.43 -1.51
N VAL A 204 52.87 3.45 -0.22
CA VAL A 204 53.45 2.31 0.51
C VAL A 204 52.43 1.64 1.44
N GLU A 205 51.39 2.35 1.79
CA GLU A 205 50.28 1.84 2.63
C GLU A 205 49.00 2.55 2.28
N GLN A 206 47.88 1.82 2.27
CA GLN A 206 46.53 2.35 2.05
C GLN A 206 45.59 1.86 3.13
N GLU A 207 44.66 2.70 3.54
CA GLU A 207 43.57 2.37 4.47
C GLU A 207 42.27 3.04 3.98
N PRO A 208 41.20 2.27 3.75
CA PRO A 208 41.03 0.82 3.91
C PRO A 208 41.84 -0.05 2.93
N ALA A 209 41.92 -1.35 3.22
CA ALA A 209 42.56 -2.31 2.33
C ALA A 209 41.84 -2.40 0.98
N SER A 210 42.52 -2.89 -0.07
CA SER A 210 41.91 -3.13 -1.37
C SER A 210 40.74 -4.14 -1.28
N GLU A 211 39.78 -4.04 -2.21
CA GLU A 211 38.60 -4.90 -2.34
C GLU A 211 37.52 -4.71 -1.24
N ILE A 212 37.72 -3.83 -0.25
CA ILE A 212 36.67 -3.46 0.69
C ILE A 212 35.67 -2.57 -0.04
N GLU A 213 34.37 -2.89 0.12
CA GLU A 213 33.28 -2.07 -0.39
C GLU A 213 33.10 -0.81 0.46
N LEU A 214 33.14 0.34 -0.17
CA LEU A 214 33.03 1.66 0.44
C LEU A 214 31.91 2.45 -0.21
N GLU A 215 31.25 3.29 0.55
CA GLU A 215 30.30 4.26 0.00
C GLU A 215 31.06 5.36 -0.78
N ARG A 216 30.43 5.90 -1.82
CA ARG A 216 30.96 7.10 -2.50
C ARG A 216 31.14 8.23 -1.49
N GLY A 217 32.27 8.93 -1.57
CA GLY A 217 32.64 9.96 -0.60
C GLY A 217 33.36 9.41 0.65
N ALA A 218 33.54 8.10 0.77
CA ALA A 218 34.30 7.52 1.87
C ALA A 218 35.75 8.02 1.93
N GLU A 219 36.22 8.20 3.15
CA GLU A 219 37.59 8.68 3.40
C GLU A 219 38.60 7.57 3.26
N VAL A 220 39.69 7.89 2.56
CA VAL A 220 40.86 7.01 2.35
C VAL A 220 42.10 7.71 2.90
N ARG A 221 42.93 6.97 3.60
CA ARG A 221 44.27 7.41 4.06
C ARG A 221 45.35 6.70 3.28
N LEU A 222 46.36 7.46 2.91
CA LEU A 222 47.48 6.95 2.17
C LEU A 222 48.79 7.27 2.90
N LYS A 223 49.76 6.34 2.86
CA LYS A 223 51.14 6.66 3.21
C LYS A 223 52.00 6.62 1.98
N VAL A 224 52.76 7.70 1.77
CA VAL A 224 53.66 7.87 0.61
C VAL A 224 55.08 7.87 1.07
N GLY A 225 55.90 7.08 0.40
CA GLY A 225 57.32 7.02 0.68
C GLY A 225 58.05 8.31 0.27
N VAL A 226 58.87 8.85 1.15
CA VAL A 226 59.71 10.02 0.85
C VAL A 226 61.20 9.70 1.12
N SER A 227 62.07 10.33 0.36
CA SER A 227 63.50 10.33 0.67
C SER A 227 63.76 11.18 1.91
N GLY A 228 64.61 10.73 2.83
CA GLY A 228 64.99 11.56 3.93
C GLY A 228 65.49 12.91 3.44
N GLY A 229 64.68 13.96 3.71
CA GLY A 229 65.13 15.31 3.50
C GLY A 229 66.42 15.53 4.31
N ALA A 230 67.36 16.28 3.72
CA ALA A 230 68.58 16.64 4.39
C ALA A 230 68.30 17.10 5.82
N TRP A 231 68.86 16.43 6.78
CA TRP A 231 68.89 16.91 8.15
C TRP A 231 69.40 18.35 8.09
N ASN A 232 68.58 19.31 8.39
CA ASN A 232 68.93 20.69 8.52
C ASN A 232 69.89 20.81 9.75
N ASN A 233 71.16 20.73 9.47
CA ASN A 233 72.26 20.68 10.45
C ASN A 233 72.61 22.12 10.93
N ASP A 234 71.62 23.02 11.02
CA ASP A 234 71.84 24.42 11.41
C ASP A 234 71.70 24.68 12.93
N SER A 235 71.86 23.69 13.78
CA SER A 235 71.78 23.93 15.21
C SER A 235 72.84 23.39 16.12
N TYR A 236 74.02 23.17 15.63
CA TYR A 236 75.22 22.94 16.54
C TYR A 236 76.51 23.49 15.96
N TRP A 237 76.85 24.71 16.30
CA TRP A 237 78.16 25.12 16.80
C TRP A 237 78.06 26.44 17.54
N PRO A 238 78.62 26.56 18.73
CA PRO A 238 78.74 27.80 19.53
C PRO A 238 79.71 28.80 18.94
#